data_13c0ea6c3ccee18efe172a0a2ebd322b
#
_entry.id   13c0ea6c3ccee18efe172a0a2ebd322b
#
_cell.length_a   1.000
_cell.length_b   1.000
_cell.length_c   1.000
_cell.angle_alpha   90.00
_cell.angle_beta   90.00
_cell.angle_gamma   90.00
#
_symmetry.space_group_name_H-M   'P 1'
#
loop_
_entity.id
_entity.type
_entity.pdbx_description
1 polymer ?
#
loop_
_entity_poly.entity_id
_entity_poly.type
_entity_poly.pdbx_seq_one_letter_code
_entity_poly.pdbx_strand_id
1 'polypeptide(L)'
;MTNRFTTITVMLSLFALMLWHVCTDAKAEDAAAATLALVCEGTVDDKIKRDAKPEPISMSIIVNLTSRTVTGFRGANFPVAVTTIDDVHISFRGLNSSPAFFAAVYGSIDRVTGAVEATMDGLPTQSSLTRYSLKCDEV
;
A
#
# COMPACT_ATOMS: atom_id res chain seq x y z
N MET A 1 -25.40 48.58 45.08
CA MET A 1 -25.74 48.15 43.69
C MET A 1 -24.46 48.07 42.89
N THR A 2 -23.76 46.98 42.93
CA THR A 2 -22.58 46.74 42.06
C THR A 2 -22.12 45.31 42.34
N ASN A 3 -21.85 44.55 41.32
CA ASN A 3 -21.19 43.21 41.30
C ASN A 3 -21.99 41.99 40.80
N ARG A 4 -22.94 42.19 39.91
CA ARG A 4 -23.54 41.06 39.22
C ARG A 4 -23.04 40.88 37.75
N PHE A 5 -22.34 41.86 37.19
CA PHE A 5 -21.87 41.78 35.79
C PHE A 5 -20.49 41.19 35.58
N THR A 6 -19.67 41.14 36.64
CA THR A 6 -18.28 40.67 36.51
C THR A 6 -18.15 39.14 36.53
N THR A 7 -19.12 38.45 37.12
CA THR A 7 -19.09 37.00 37.31
C THR A 7 -19.49 36.24 36.04
N ILE A 8 -20.32 36.86 35.18
CA ILE A 8 -20.80 36.19 33.93
C ILE A 8 -19.71 36.19 32.86
N THR A 9 -18.86 37.25 32.83
CA THR A 9 -17.83 37.37 31.81
C THR A 9 -16.68 36.38 32.04
N VAL A 10 -16.39 36.01 33.28
CA VAL A 10 -15.32 35.04 33.62
C VAL A 10 -15.75 33.61 33.31
N MET A 11 -17.03 33.26 33.47
CA MET A 11 -17.56 31.95 33.19
C MET A 11 -17.62 31.63 31.67
N LEU A 12 -17.89 32.66 30.84
CA LEU A 12 -17.89 32.46 29.38
C LEU A 12 -16.47 32.25 28.81
N SER A 13 -15.45 32.87 29.44
CA SER A 13 -14.06 32.71 28.97
C SER A 13 -13.46 31.32 29.28
N LEU A 14 -13.91 30.70 30.36
CA LEU A 14 -13.46 29.33 30.72
C LEU A 14 -14.10 28.24 29.84
N PHE A 15 -15.31 28.47 29.32
CA PHE A 15 -15.98 27.53 28.43
C PHE A 15 -15.38 27.53 27.02
N ALA A 16 -14.87 28.66 26.54
CA ALA A 16 -14.24 28.78 25.23
C ALA A 16 -12.85 28.11 25.16
N LEU A 17 -12.16 27.98 26.29
CA LEU A 17 -10.84 27.32 26.36
C LEU A 17 -10.95 25.80 26.44
N MET A 18 -12.07 25.23 26.89
CA MET A 18 -12.27 23.78 26.94
C MET A 18 -12.71 23.14 25.60
N LEU A 19 -13.23 23.93 24.65
CA LEU A 19 -13.68 23.46 23.34
C LEU A 19 -12.55 23.32 22.31
N TRP A 20 -11.35 23.79 22.61
CA TRP A 20 -10.23 23.74 21.66
C TRP A 20 -9.33 22.51 21.80
N HIS A 21 -9.57 21.65 22.78
CA HIS A 21 -8.72 20.45 23.02
C HIS A 21 -9.30 19.14 22.48
N VAL A 22 -10.41 19.16 21.76
CA VAL A 22 -11.08 17.90 21.30
C VAL A 22 -10.88 17.63 19.81
N CYS A 23 -10.19 18.47 19.05
CA CYS A 23 -10.10 18.34 17.58
C CYS A 23 -8.74 17.91 17.01
N THR A 24 -7.81 17.38 17.81
CA THR A 24 -6.47 17.05 17.28
C THR A 24 -6.14 15.56 17.13
N ASP A 25 -6.97 14.63 17.61
CA ASP A 25 -6.63 13.20 17.56
C ASP A 25 -7.21 12.40 16.37
N ALA A 26 -8.16 12.96 15.63
CA ALA A 26 -8.81 12.24 14.54
C ALA A 26 -7.98 12.10 13.24
N LYS A 27 -6.84 12.77 13.14
CA LYS A 27 -6.08 12.85 11.88
C LYS A 27 -4.90 11.88 11.76
N ALA A 28 -4.47 11.30 12.87
CA ALA A 28 -3.35 10.36 12.88
C ALA A 28 -3.77 8.91 12.61
N GLU A 29 -4.98 8.54 13.02
CA GLU A 29 -5.51 7.18 12.86
C GLU A 29 -5.91 6.86 11.40
N ASP A 30 -6.47 7.85 10.68
CA ASP A 30 -6.81 7.71 9.25
C ASP A 30 -5.58 7.63 8.33
N ALA A 31 -4.44 8.21 8.73
CA ALA A 31 -3.22 8.14 7.94
C ALA A 31 -2.50 6.79 8.06
N ALA A 32 -2.63 6.11 9.20
CA ALA A 32 -2.08 4.76 9.40
C ALA A 32 -2.89 3.71 8.62
N ALA A 33 -4.22 3.88 8.52
CA ALA A 33 -5.08 3.00 7.74
C ALA A 33 -4.92 3.16 6.20
N ALA A 34 -4.23 4.20 5.75
CA ALA A 34 -4.00 4.47 4.33
C ALA A 34 -2.84 3.69 3.72
N THR A 35 -2.07 2.97 4.53
CA THR A 35 -0.90 2.20 4.07
C THR A 35 -0.95 0.79 4.65
N LEU A 36 -0.92 -0.21 3.77
CA LEU A 36 -0.81 -1.61 4.11
C LEU A 36 0.63 -2.05 3.89
N ALA A 37 1.33 -2.40 4.95
CA ALA A 37 2.69 -2.95 4.89
C ALA A 37 2.62 -4.47 5.08
N LEU A 38 3.18 -5.21 4.12
CA LEU A 38 3.14 -6.66 4.07
C LEU A 38 4.56 -7.23 4.11
N VAL A 39 4.79 -8.22 4.93
CA VAL A 39 5.97 -9.09 4.87
C VAL A 39 5.55 -10.41 4.24
N CYS A 40 6.22 -10.78 3.15
CA CYS A 40 5.82 -11.85 2.27
C CYS A 40 6.91 -12.90 2.14
N GLU A 41 6.51 -14.15 2.19
CA GLU A 41 7.36 -15.30 1.89
C GLU A 41 6.69 -16.17 0.83
N GLY A 42 7.48 -16.82 -0.01
CA GLY A 42 6.94 -17.69 -1.04
C GLY A 42 7.96 -18.08 -2.09
N THR A 43 7.52 -18.13 -3.33
CA THR A 43 8.38 -18.54 -4.44
C THR A 43 8.31 -17.56 -5.60
N VAL A 44 9.42 -17.47 -6.30
CA VAL A 44 9.55 -16.81 -7.59
C VAL A 44 9.91 -17.85 -8.65
N ASP A 45 9.20 -17.81 -9.76
CA ASP A 45 9.37 -18.75 -10.87
C ASP A 45 9.71 -17.98 -12.16
N ASP A 46 10.87 -18.26 -12.73
CA ASP A 46 11.30 -17.72 -14.01
C ASP A 46 10.89 -18.67 -15.15
N LYS A 47 9.79 -18.33 -15.82
CA LYS A 47 9.18 -19.16 -16.87
C LYS A 47 9.98 -19.28 -18.16
N ILE A 48 11.11 -18.59 -18.31
CA ILE A 48 11.95 -18.68 -19.50
C ILE A 48 12.84 -19.91 -19.47
N LYS A 49 13.34 -20.25 -18.31
CA LYS A 49 14.15 -21.42 -18.10
C LYS A 49 13.21 -22.63 -17.95
N ARG A 50 13.02 -23.41 -19.01
CA ARG A 50 12.10 -24.56 -19.05
C ARG A 50 12.28 -25.56 -17.88
N ASP A 51 13.49 -25.59 -17.29
CA ASP A 51 13.84 -26.51 -16.21
C ASP A 51 14.12 -25.78 -14.87
N ALA A 52 13.85 -24.46 -14.78
CA ALA A 52 14.01 -23.72 -13.54
C ALA A 52 12.97 -24.17 -12.51
N LYS A 53 13.46 -24.54 -11.36
CA LYS A 53 12.59 -24.77 -10.19
C LYS A 53 12.24 -23.43 -9.56
N PRO A 54 11.03 -23.26 -9.00
CA PRO A 54 10.70 -22.10 -8.22
C PRO A 54 11.73 -21.88 -7.11
N GLU A 55 12.21 -20.65 -6.98
CA GLU A 55 13.18 -20.26 -5.96
C GLU A 55 12.45 -19.62 -4.77
N PRO A 56 12.86 -19.92 -3.52
CA PRO A 56 12.28 -19.27 -2.35
C PRO A 56 12.64 -17.78 -2.35
N ILE A 57 11.69 -16.96 -1.95
CA ILE A 57 11.86 -15.50 -1.85
C ILE A 57 11.16 -14.97 -0.60
N SER A 58 11.79 -13.97 0.03
CA SER A 58 11.18 -13.14 1.05
C SER A 58 11.29 -11.68 0.62
N MET A 59 10.20 -10.92 0.78
CA MET A 59 10.15 -9.52 0.36
C MET A 59 9.08 -8.75 1.14
N SER A 60 9.20 -7.42 1.14
CA SER A 60 8.18 -6.54 1.69
C SER A 60 7.43 -5.85 0.56
N ILE A 61 6.12 -5.79 0.68
CA ILE A 61 5.23 -5.08 -0.25
C ILE A 61 4.54 -3.97 0.53
N ILE A 62 4.53 -2.77 -0.01
CA ILE A 62 3.82 -1.63 0.57
C ILE A 62 2.73 -1.20 -0.41
N VAL A 63 1.50 -1.21 0.06
CA VAL A 63 0.34 -0.69 -0.67
C VAL A 63 -0.09 0.62 -0.04
N ASN A 64 0.07 1.71 -0.75
CA ASN A 64 -0.47 2.99 -0.33
C ASN A 64 -1.86 3.18 -0.94
N LEU A 65 -2.89 3.09 -0.10
CA LEU A 65 -4.29 3.15 -0.52
C LEU A 65 -4.71 4.57 -0.94
N THR A 66 -4.08 5.59 -0.35
CA THR A 66 -4.36 6.99 -0.68
C THR A 66 -3.80 7.37 -2.06
N SER A 67 -2.53 7.08 -2.31
CA SER A 67 -1.90 7.33 -3.61
C SER A 67 -2.20 6.23 -4.64
N ARG A 68 -2.84 5.14 -4.21
CA ARG A 68 -3.16 3.95 -5.01
C ARG A 68 -1.91 3.39 -5.71
N THR A 69 -0.86 3.17 -4.94
CA THR A 69 0.42 2.64 -5.45
C THR A 69 0.85 1.41 -4.69
N VAL A 70 1.56 0.52 -5.38
CA VAL A 70 2.22 -0.66 -4.80
C VAL A 70 3.71 -0.57 -5.06
N THR A 71 4.52 -0.90 -4.05
CA THR A 71 5.98 -0.96 -4.15
C THR A 71 6.49 -2.24 -3.50
N GLY A 72 7.73 -2.63 -3.84
CA GLY A 72 8.40 -3.78 -3.23
C GLY A 72 8.75 -4.90 -4.21
N PHE A 73 8.13 -4.97 -5.40
CA PHE A 73 8.47 -5.99 -6.39
C PHE A 73 9.89 -5.80 -6.92
N ARG A 74 10.70 -6.84 -6.82
CA ARG A 74 12.09 -6.83 -7.29
C ARG A 74 12.13 -6.57 -8.79
N GLY A 75 12.89 -5.56 -9.20
CA GLY A 75 13.03 -5.18 -10.62
C GLY A 75 11.96 -4.21 -11.13
N ALA A 76 10.91 -3.94 -10.37
CA ALA A 76 9.92 -2.92 -10.70
C ALA A 76 10.37 -1.55 -10.20
N ASN A 77 11.29 -0.90 -10.92
CA ASN A 77 11.76 0.46 -10.63
C ASN A 77 10.86 1.54 -11.25
N PHE A 78 9.57 1.26 -11.38
CA PHE A 78 8.57 2.13 -11.98
C PHE A 78 7.27 2.07 -11.16
N PRO A 79 6.40 3.08 -11.29
CA PRO A 79 5.15 3.11 -10.54
C PRO A 79 4.24 1.93 -10.88
N VAL A 80 3.77 1.23 -9.84
CA VAL A 80 2.73 0.19 -9.94
C VAL A 80 1.47 0.76 -9.31
N ALA A 81 0.42 0.93 -10.10
CA ALA A 81 -0.84 1.51 -9.65
C ALA A 81 -1.81 0.44 -9.20
N VAL A 82 -2.55 0.73 -8.12
CA VAL A 82 -3.72 -0.06 -7.73
C VAL A 82 -4.86 0.24 -8.70
N THR A 83 -5.37 -0.79 -9.35
CA THR A 83 -6.46 -0.69 -10.33
C THR A 83 -7.82 -0.90 -9.70
N THR A 84 -7.93 -1.83 -8.77
CA THR A 84 -9.18 -2.16 -8.07
C THR A 84 -8.91 -2.42 -6.61
N ILE A 85 -9.81 -1.98 -5.74
CA ILE A 85 -9.83 -2.30 -4.31
C ILE A 85 -11.26 -2.70 -4.00
N ASP A 86 -11.43 -3.89 -3.45
CA ASP A 86 -12.67 -4.36 -2.84
C ASP A 86 -12.39 -5.02 -1.49
N ASP A 87 -13.40 -5.59 -0.86
CA ASP A 87 -13.28 -6.18 0.48
C ASP A 87 -12.37 -7.41 0.52
N VAL A 88 -12.18 -8.07 -0.61
CA VAL A 88 -11.44 -9.33 -0.73
C VAL A 88 -10.12 -9.14 -1.44
N HIS A 89 -10.07 -8.27 -2.47
CA HIS A 89 -8.91 -8.16 -3.34
C HIS A 89 -8.42 -6.73 -3.53
N ILE A 90 -7.11 -6.60 -3.70
CA ILE A 90 -6.46 -5.41 -4.24
C ILE A 90 -5.76 -5.85 -5.54
N SER A 91 -6.22 -5.36 -6.68
CA SER A 91 -5.56 -5.62 -7.96
C SER A 91 -4.66 -4.45 -8.34
N PHE A 92 -3.54 -4.73 -8.97
CA PHE A 92 -2.55 -3.72 -9.32
C PHE A 92 -1.93 -3.98 -10.70
N ARG A 93 -1.47 -2.91 -11.33
CA ARG A 93 -0.76 -2.94 -12.60
C ARG A 93 0.23 -1.79 -12.70
N GLY A 94 1.43 -2.08 -13.19
CA GLY A 94 2.43 -1.09 -13.56
C GLY A 94 2.97 -1.37 -14.96
N LEU A 95 3.34 -0.31 -15.65
CA LEU A 95 3.90 -0.39 -16.99
C LEU A 95 5.04 0.61 -17.11
N ASN A 96 6.20 0.14 -17.56
CA ASN A 96 7.29 0.96 -18.03
C ASN A 96 7.45 0.76 -19.52
N SER A 97 7.17 1.80 -20.29
CA SER A 97 7.23 1.79 -21.75
C SER A 97 8.35 2.67 -22.30
N SER A 98 9.53 2.64 -21.65
CA SER A 98 10.71 3.30 -22.17
C SER A 98 11.12 2.66 -23.52
N PRO A 99 11.60 3.44 -24.50
CA PRO A 99 12.06 2.88 -25.78
C PRO A 99 13.19 1.85 -25.64
N ALA A 100 13.96 1.93 -24.56
CA ALA A 100 15.07 1.02 -24.29
C ALA A 100 14.67 -0.19 -23.42
N PHE A 101 13.54 -0.13 -22.74
CA PHE A 101 13.13 -1.15 -21.79
C PHE A 101 11.62 -1.14 -21.60
N PHE A 102 10.99 -2.26 -21.89
CA PHE A 102 9.59 -2.50 -21.57
C PHE A 102 9.51 -3.45 -20.39
N ALA A 103 8.73 -3.10 -19.39
CA ALA A 103 8.40 -4.00 -18.30
C ALA A 103 6.96 -3.76 -17.84
N ALA A 104 6.27 -4.82 -17.50
CA ALA A 104 4.94 -4.76 -16.92
C ALA A 104 4.91 -5.58 -15.64
N VAL A 105 4.22 -5.08 -14.62
CA VAL A 105 3.88 -5.83 -13.40
C VAL A 105 2.37 -5.82 -13.27
N TYR A 106 1.76 -6.95 -13.00
CA TYR A 106 0.35 -7.06 -12.70
C TYR A 106 0.09 -8.20 -11.74
N GLY A 107 -0.92 -8.06 -10.91
CA GLY A 107 -1.26 -9.07 -9.92
C GLY A 107 -2.38 -8.66 -9.00
N SER A 108 -2.56 -9.46 -7.96
CA SER A 108 -3.54 -9.22 -6.92
C SER A 108 -3.06 -9.67 -5.55
N ILE A 109 -3.60 -9.02 -4.54
CA ILE A 109 -3.46 -9.35 -3.12
C ILE A 109 -4.83 -9.80 -2.63
N ASP A 110 -4.94 -11.01 -2.14
CA ASP A 110 -6.12 -11.49 -1.41
C ASP A 110 -6.02 -10.99 0.04
N ARG A 111 -6.91 -10.10 0.43
CA ARG A 111 -6.93 -9.46 1.75
C ARG A 111 -7.37 -10.39 2.88
N VAL A 112 -8.08 -11.45 2.54
CA VAL A 112 -8.59 -12.42 3.52
C VAL A 112 -7.53 -13.45 3.85
N THR A 113 -6.85 -13.94 2.81
CA THR A 113 -5.85 -15.00 2.98
C THR A 113 -4.42 -14.47 3.08
N GLY A 114 -4.16 -13.23 2.67
CA GLY A 114 -2.81 -12.69 2.53
C GLY A 114 -2.04 -13.27 1.34
N ALA A 115 -2.70 -14.00 0.44
CA ALA A 115 -2.04 -14.52 -0.76
C ALA A 115 -1.76 -13.38 -1.75
N VAL A 116 -0.57 -13.38 -2.34
CA VAL A 116 -0.19 -12.44 -3.40
C VAL A 116 0.27 -13.23 -4.61
N GLU A 117 -0.44 -13.03 -5.71
CA GLU A 117 -0.06 -13.54 -7.02
C GLU A 117 0.30 -12.37 -7.93
N ALA A 118 1.51 -12.38 -8.44
CA ALA A 118 1.97 -11.33 -9.35
C ALA A 118 2.79 -11.90 -10.49
N THR A 119 2.73 -11.21 -11.62
CA THR A 119 3.55 -11.54 -12.79
C THR A 119 4.29 -10.29 -13.23
N MET A 120 5.57 -10.43 -13.50
CA MET A 120 6.39 -9.41 -14.11
C MET A 120 6.84 -9.91 -15.49
N ASP A 121 6.53 -9.11 -16.50
CA ASP A 121 6.91 -9.34 -17.89
C ASP A 121 7.90 -8.26 -18.31
N GLY A 122 9.04 -8.65 -18.88
CA GLY A 122 10.09 -7.72 -19.31
C GLY A 122 10.53 -8.01 -20.74
N LEU A 123 10.61 -6.98 -21.55
CA LEU A 123 11.15 -6.99 -22.93
C LEU A 123 12.27 -5.94 -23.03
N PRO A 124 13.24 -5.99 -23.94
CA PRO A 124 13.04 -6.33 -25.36
C PRO A 124 13.88 -7.48 -25.90
N THR A 125 14.86 -8.01 -25.19
CA THR A 125 15.76 -9.04 -25.75
C THR A 125 15.70 -10.39 -25.03
N GLN A 126 15.09 -10.40 -23.86
CA GLN A 126 14.83 -11.62 -23.10
C GLN A 126 13.39 -11.49 -22.58
N SER A 127 12.48 -12.23 -23.17
CA SER A 127 11.15 -12.40 -22.63
C SER A 127 11.24 -13.00 -21.24
N SER A 128 11.43 -12.18 -20.20
CA SER A 128 11.46 -12.65 -18.81
C SER A 128 10.06 -12.61 -18.25
N LEU A 129 9.43 -13.75 -18.15
CA LEU A 129 8.17 -13.90 -17.45
C LEU A 129 8.47 -14.44 -16.04
N THR A 130 8.41 -13.57 -15.07
CA THR A 130 8.62 -13.94 -13.66
C THR A 130 7.28 -13.98 -12.95
N ARG A 131 6.96 -15.09 -12.30
CA ARG A 131 5.76 -15.22 -11.48
C ARG A 131 6.14 -15.27 -10.00
N TYR A 132 5.44 -14.49 -9.20
CA TYR A 132 5.51 -14.49 -7.74
C TYR A 132 4.25 -15.16 -7.19
N SER A 133 4.45 -16.13 -6.28
CA SER A 133 3.39 -16.76 -5.49
C SER A 133 3.79 -16.63 -4.03
N LEU A 134 3.16 -15.71 -3.33
CA LEU A 134 3.56 -15.31 -1.99
C LEU A 134 2.42 -15.47 -0.99
N LYS A 135 2.80 -15.66 0.26
CA LYS A 135 1.96 -15.54 1.44
C LYS A 135 2.47 -14.39 2.27
N CYS A 136 1.60 -13.46 2.62
CA CYS A 136 1.96 -12.23 3.29
C CYS A 136 1.19 -12.06 4.58
N ASP A 137 1.86 -11.47 5.56
CA ASP A 137 1.29 -11.02 6.82
C ASP A 137 1.41 -9.49 6.90
N GLU A 138 0.39 -8.86 7.46
CA GLU A 138 0.38 -7.41 7.73
C GLU A 138 1.22 -7.10 8.97
N VAL A 139 1.98 -6.00 8.92
CA VAL A 139 2.93 -5.58 9.99
C VAL A 139 2.50 -4.24 10.58
#